data_ba91313ad14511bf4eb21a8646c32aa5
#
_entry.id   ba91313ad14511bf4eb21a8646c32aa5
#
_cell.length_a   1.000
_cell.length_b   1.000
_cell.length_c   1.000
_cell.angle_alpha   90.00
_cell.angle_beta   90.00
_cell.angle_gamma   90.00
#
_symmetry.space_group_name_H-M   'P 1'
#
loop_
_entity.id
_entity.type
_entity.pdbx_description
1 polymer ?
#
loop_
_entity_poly.entity_id
_entity_poly.type
_entity_poly.pdbx_seq_one_letter_code
_entity_poly.pdbx_strand_id
1 'polypeptide(L)' 'MNADQFKGKWMQFKGELKKQYGKFTDDDLKQIEGNHDKFVGKVQERYGDKKDELMKWADLWHQQFQPDATKGKTH' A
#
# COMPACT_ATOMS: atom_id res chain seq x y z
N MET A 1 0.08 -7.82 4.90
CA MET A 1 1.12 -6.81 4.53
C MET A 1 1.95 -6.49 5.74
N ASN A 2 3.27 -6.58 5.62
CA ASN A 2 4.16 -6.21 6.72
C ASN A 2 5.07 -5.07 6.27
N ALA A 3 5.89 -4.55 7.19
CA ALA A 3 6.72 -3.38 6.89
C ALA A 3 7.73 -3.62 5.77
N ASP A 4 8.35 -4.78 5.77
CA ASP A 4 9.34 -5.12 4.74
C ASP A 4 8.70 -5.26 3.37
N GLN A 5 7.58 -5.94 3.33
CA GLN A 5 6.81 -6.13 2.10
C GLN A 5 6.32 -4.78 1.56
N PHE A 6 5.82 -3.94 2.44
CA PHE A 6 5.35 -2.62 2.09
C PHE A 6 6.47 -1.78 1.48
N LYS A 7 7.61 -1.78 2.13
CA LYS A 7 8.77 -1.03 1.65
C LYS A 7 9.26 -1.57 0.30
N GLY A 8 9.36 -2.88 0.19
CA GLY A 8 9.87 -3.51 -1.04
C GLY A 8 8.99 -3.29 -2.25
N LYS A 9 7.69 -3.14 -2.05
CA LYS A 9 6.74 -2.94 -3.14
C LYS A 9 6.29 -1.50 -3.30
N TRP A 10 6.88 -0.59 -2.53
CA TRP A 10 6.40 0.79 -2.47
C TRP A 10 6.33 1.48 -3.83
N MET A 11 7.35 1.33 -4.65
CA MET A 11 7.39 2.01 -5.95
C MET A 11 6.21 1.62 -6.84
N GLN A 12 5.83 0.35 -6.80
CA GLN A 12 4.67 -0.12 -7.55
C GLN A 12 3.37 0.25 -6.86
N PHE A 13 3.34 0.07 -5.55
CA PHE A 13 2.14 0.30 -4.77
C PHE A 13 1.71 1.77 -4.80
N LYS A 14 2.67 2.69 -4.72
CA LYS A 14 2.31 4.12 -4.69
C LYS A 14 1.57 4.55 -5.95
N GLY A 15 1.92 3.97 -7.07
CA GLY A 15 1.23 4.26 -8.33
C GLY A 15 -0.22 3.82 -8.28
N GLU A 16 -0.47 2.61 -7.78
CA GLU A 16 -1.82 2.10 -7.64
C GLU A 16 -2.60 2.88 -6.58
N LEU A 17 -1.93 3.22 -5.48
CA LEU A 17 -2.55 3.97 -4.41
C LEU A 17 -3.07 5.31 -4.91
N LYS A 18 -2.26 6.04 -5.65
CA LYS A 18 -2.65 7.33 -6.20
C LYS A 18 -3.80 7.19 -7.19
N LYS A 19 -3.78 6.13 -7.98
CA LYS A 19 -4.80 5.86 -8.98
C LYS A 19 -6.15 5.52 -8.34
N GLN A 20 -6.13 4.68 -7.31
CA GLN A 20 -7.36 4.22 -6.66
C GLN A 20 -7.88 5.21 -5.63
N TYR A 21 -6.98 5.93 -4.99
CA TYR A 21 -7.31 6.83 -3.89
C TYR A 21 -6.70 8.20 -4.17
N GLY A 22 -7.39 8.97 -5.00
CA GLY A 22 -6.87 10.22 -5.54
C GLY A 22 -6.67 11.36 -4.55
N LYS A 23 -7.15 11.22 -3.31
CA LYS A 23 -6.91 12.25 -2.30
C LYS A 23 -5.46 12.30 -1.84
N PHE A 24 -4.69 11.23 -2.06
CA PHE A 24 -3.28 11.27 -1.74
C PHE A 24 -2.56 12.14 -2.77
N THR A 25 -1.83 13.11 -2.27
CA THR A 25 -1.02 13.98 -3.14
C THR A 25 0.37 13.38 -3.30
N ASP A 26 1.13 13.88 -4.26
CA ASP A 26 2.52 13.47 -4.43
C ASP A 26 3.32 13.74 -3.15
N ASP A 27 2.99 14.83 -2.48
CA ASP A 27 3.65 15.18 -1.23
C ASP A 27 3.35 14.16 -0.13
N ASP A 28 2.11 13.72 -0.05
CA ASP A 28 1.73 12.67 0.90
C ASP A 28 2.52 11.39 0.64
N LEU A 29 2.64 11.01 -0.62
CA LEU A 29 3.35 9.80 -1.00
C LEU A 29 4.84 9.91 -0.67
N LYS A 30 5.39 11.10 -0.85
CA LYS A 30 6.77 11.37 -0.49
C LYS A 30 7.01 11.22 1.01
N GLN A 31 6.06 11.71 1.81
CA GLN A 31 6.16 11.59 3.25
C GLN A 31 6.10 10.14 3.72
N ILE A 32 5.31 9.33 3.04
CA ILE A 32 5.20 7.90 3.35
C ILE A 32 6.48 7.17 2.98
N GLU A 33 6.93 7.32 1.76
CA GLU A 33 8.18 6.74 1.22
C GLU A 33 8.46 5.30 1.67
N GLY A 34 7.47 4.45 1.58
CA GLY A 34 7.64 3.05 1.91
C GLY A 34 7.62 2.73 3.40
N ASN A 35 7.30 3.71 4.24
CA ASN A 35 7.18 3.49 5.67
C ASN A 35 5.74 3.11 6.00
N HIS A 36 5.55 1.90 6.50
CA HIS A 36 4.23 1.38 6.79
C HIS A 36 3.47 2.22 7.82
N ASP A 37 4.15 2.64 8.89
CA ASP A 37 3.50 3.42 9.95
C ASP A 37 3.02 4.77 9.43
N LYS A 38 3.85 5.41 8.60
CA LYS A 38 3.47 6.69 8.00
C LYS A 38 2.32 6.52 7.04
N PHE A 39 2.28 5.40 6.32
CA PHE A 39 1.16 5.09 5.44
C PHE A 39 -0.14 5.01 6.24
N VAL A 40 -0.13 4.26 7.34
CA VAL A 40 -1.33 4.13 8.18
C VAL A 40 -1.78 5.51 8.68
N GLY A 41 -0.84 6.34 9.10
CA GLY A 41 -1.14 7.70 9.54
C GLY A 41 -1.79 8.54 8.47
N LYS A 42 -1.27 8.47 7.25
CA LYS A 42 -1.84 9.22 6.13
C LYS A 42 -3.22 8.70 5.74
N VAL A 43 -3.42 7.38 5.81
CA VAL A 43 -4.74 6.80 5.56
C VAL A 43 -5.75 7.36 6.55
N GLN A 44 -5.39 7.41 7.83
CA GLN A 44 -6.25 7.95 8.86
C GLN A 44 -6.57 9.42 8.59
N GLU A 45 -5.56 10.17 8.15
CA GLU A 45 -5.71 11.60 7.91
C GLU A 45 -6.60 11.89 6.71
N ARG A 46 -6.39 11.18 5.60
CA ARG A 46 -7.10 11.45 4.34
C ARG A 46 -8.38 10.66 4.17
N TYR A 47 -8.42 9.45 4.72
CA TYR A 47 -9.53 8.52 4.52
C TYR A 47 -9.97 7.88 5.84
N GLY A 48 -10.04 8.66 6.91
CA GLY A 48 -10.42 8.11 8.22
C GLY A 48 -11.69 7.28 8.17
N ASP A 49 -12.70 7.75 7.45
CA ASP A 49 -14.00 7.07 7.33
C ASP A 49 -13.89 5.75 6.57
N LYS A 50 -12.92 5.65 5.68
CA LYS A 50 -12.76 4.46 4.82
C LYS A 50 -11.45 3.74 5.09
N LYS A 51 -10.88 3.96 6.25
CA LYS A 51 -9.60 3.37 6.60
C LYS A 51 -9.61 1.85 6.47
N ASP A 52 -10.64 1.20 7.02
CA ASP A 52 -10.71 -0.25 6.99
C ASP A 52 -10.77 -0.79 5.57
N GLU A 53 -11.57 -0.15 4.74
CA GLU A 53 -11.71 -0.53 3.34
C GLU A 53 -10.40 -0.38 2.59
N LEU A 54 -9.74 0.76 2.78
CA LEU A 54 -8.47 1.03 2.13
C LEU A 54 -7.38 0.07 2.59
N MET A 55 -7.29 -0.18 3.89
CA MET A 55 -6.29 -1.09 4.44
C MET A 55 -6.51 -2.51 3.96
N LYS A 56 -7.76 -2.92 3.83
CA LYS A 56 -8.08 -4.24 3.28
C LYS A 56 -7.63 -4.36 1.83
N TRP A 57 -7.89 -3.33 1.04
CA TRP A 57 -7.45 -3.30 -0.34
C TRP A 57 -5.92 -3.39 -0.42
N ALA A 58 -5.24 -2.64 0.43
CA ALA A 58 -3.78 -2.63 0.45
C ALA A 58 -3.22 -4.01 0.80
N ASP A 59 -3.82 -4.67 1.78
CA ASP A 59 -3.40 -6.02 2.15
C ASP A 59 -3.58 -7.00 1.00
N LEU A 60 -4.73 -6.94 0.33
CA LEU A 60 -5.00 -7.81 -0.81
C LEU A 60 -4.04 -7.54 -1.95
N TRP A 61 -3.77 -6.28 -2.21
CA TRP A 61 -2.84 -5.91 -3.26
C TRP A 61 -1.46 -6.53 -3.00
N HIS A 62 -0.98 -6.41 -1.78
CA HIS A 62 0.33 -6.93 -1.43
C HIS A 62 0.38 -8.45 -1.47
N GLN A 63 -0.71 -9.11 -1.10
CA GLN A 63 -0.80 -10.56 -1.21
C GLN A 63 -0.72 -11.03 -2.64
N GLN A 64 -1.42 -10.35 -3.54
CA GLN A 64 -1.49 -10.76 -4.94
C GLN A 64 -0.18 -10.54 -5.68
N PHE A 65 0.59 -9.55 -5.25
CA PHE A 65 1.81 -9.18 -5.96
C PHE A 65 3.07 -9.61 -5.23
N GLN A 66 2.99 -10.70 -4.49
CA GLN A 66 4.19 -11.28 -3.87
C GLN A 66 5.06 -11.94 -4.93
N PRO A 67 6.35 -11.64 -4.93
CA PRO A 67 7.23 -12.16 -5.99
C PRO A 67 7.46 -13.66 -5.94
N ASP A 68 7.40 -14.30 -4.80
CA ASP A 68 7.66 -15.72 -4.67
C ASP A 68 6.43 -16.54 -4.87
N ALA A 69 5.61 -16.05 -5.12
CA ALA A 69 4.39 -16.73 -5.30
C ALA A 69 4.46 -18.10 -5.86
N THR A 70 5.23 -17.83 -5.51
CA THR A 70 5.21 -18.69 -5.60
C THR A 70 5.05 -19.38 -6.11
N LYS A 71 5.25 -19.10 -6.53
CA LYS A 71 5.22 -19.63 -6.91
C LYS A 71 5.24 -20.59 -7.07
N GLY A 72 5.40 -20.79 -7.07
CA GLY A 72 5.42 -21.59 -7.27
C GLY A 72 4.90 -22.21 -7.44
N LYS A 73 4.71 -22.13 -7.47
CA LYS A 73 4.16 -22.70 -7.67
C LYS A 73 3.59 -23.03 -8.33
N THR A 74 3.57 -22.84 -8.61
CA THR A 74 3.07 -23.24 -9.06
C THR A 74 2.82 -23.56 -9.54
N HIS A 75 2.87 -23.58 -9.80
CA HIS A 75 2.59 -23.94 -10.14
C HIS A 75 2.59 -24.32 -10.54
#